data_c66d19d0b54131ef0628253e35e2d8db
#
_entry.id   c66d19d0b54131ef0628253e35e2d8db
#
_cell.length_a   1.000
_cell.length_b   1.000
_cell.length_c   1.000
_cell.angle_alpha   90.00
_cell.angle_beta   90.00
_cell.angle_gamma   90.00
#
_symmetry.space_group_name_H-M   'P 1'
#
loop_
_entity.id
_entity.type
_entity.pdbx_description
1 polymer ?
#
loop_
_entity_poly.entity_id
_entity_poly.type
_entity_poly.pdbx_seq_one_letter_code
_entity_poly.pdbx_strand_id
1 'polypeptide(L)'
;EEDNAMNRYEACVEALQTMDWAAAKTMLSELHTYSQQVSRTEAVKCLQYLLDRCYATGNLRRSRWLDHVEDALVEILMGSTSAPCSHFVGQKIPGHKPDPESLEQAIVVDARPYPIEGQESLARELIALHKHGWRNFHVILCHGHRFIGNGFGMDTDDVRIDVYGSAGDYLASGNDGMTIHMHGNGQDQIGQIHNKGTTVVHGDVGQCYGYGAKGGNLFIRGNAAGRPMINSVGSPKLVINGTALDYLAESFMAGDPLEGGGFVIINGIEHDDKGEIQAMETPYPGGNLFSLSSGGAIYVRDPYGRVSVSQLNGGGFTDLTAADWEILEPLLIENEAHFGISLAALLTVGGEVRAPEDVYRKIIPLKNKALSVEDGWAAKHD
;
A
#
# COMPACT_ATOMS: atom_id res chain seq x y z
N GLU A 1 14.68 18.06 4.11
CA GLU A 1 14.15 17.26 5.25
C GLU A 1 14.05 15.77 4.92
N GLU A 2 13.55 15.39 3.74
CA GLU A 2 13.47 13.96 3.33
C GLU A 2 14.85 13.31 3.25
N ASP A 3 15.84 13.95 2.65
CA ASP A 3 17.21 13.44 2.55
C ASP A 3 17.84 13.23 3.92
N ASN A 4 17.59 14.12 4.89
CA ASN A 4 18.09 13.97 6.26
C ASN A 4 17.45 12.80 6.99
N ALA A 5 16.15 12.59 6.83
CA ALA A 5 15.44 11.47 7.41
C ALA A 5 15.90 10.13 6.83
N MET A 6 16.16 10.08 5.51
CA MET A 6 16.70 8.90 4.84
C MET A 6 18.12 8.56 5.30
N ASN A 7 19.03 9.54 5.35
CA ASN A 7 20.38 9.33 5.86
C ASN A 7 20.38 8.83 7.31
N ARG A 8 19.46 9.30 8.11
CA ARG A 8 19.29 8.87 9.50
C ARG A 8 18.75 7.44 9.60
N TYR A 9 17.79 7.09 8.75
CA TYR A 9 17.28 5.73 8.64
C TYR A 9 18.41 4.76 8.25
N GLU A 10 19.21 5.09 7.25
CA GLU A 10 20.35 4.27 6.80
C GLU A 10 21.37 4.06 7.92
N ALA A 11 21.72 5.12 8.64
CA ALA A 11 22.60 5.05 9.81
C ALA A 11 22.03 4.14 10.91
N CYS A 12 20.72 4.21 11.19
CA CYS A 12 20.06 3.33 12.12
C CYS A 12 20.12 1.86 11.70
N VAL A 13 19.84 1.57 10.42
CA VAL A 13 19.89 0.21 9.87
C VAL A 13 21.31 -0.37 9.91
N GLU A 14 22.33 0.42 9.58
CA GLU A 14 23.73 0.00 9.66
C GLU A 14 24.12 -0.32 11.11
N ALA A 15 23.81 0.57 12.06
CA ALA A 15 24.13 0.40 13.47
C ALA A 15 23.42 -0.84 14.07
N LEU A 16 22.18 -1.11 13.66
CA LEU A 16 21.34 -2.19 14.16
C LEU A 16 21.97 -3.59 13.95
N GLN A 17 22.83 -3.76 12.94
CA GLN A 17 23.46 -5.04 12.62
C GLN A 17 24.31 -5.62 13.77
N THR A 18 24.83 -4.77 14.64
CA THR A 18 25.72 -5.17 15.73
C THR A 18 25.16 -4.87 17.13
N MET A 19 23.98 -4.27 17.21
CA MET A 19 23.37 -3.85 18.48
C MET A 19 22.75 -5.01 19.26
N ASP A 20 22.80 -4.90 20.56
CA ASP A 20 21.92 -5.63 21.48
C ASP A 20 20.64 -4.79 21.76
N TRP A 21 19.74 -5.38 22.57
CA TRP A 21 18.49 -4.68 22.94
C TRP A 21 18.68 -3.40 23.72
N ALA A 22 19.72 -3.28 24.53
CA ALA A 22 19.98 -2.09 25.32
C ALA A 22 20.44 -0.95 24.41
N ALA A 23 21.37 -1.20 23.48
CA ALA A 23 21.84 -0.25 22.51
C ALA A 23 20.73 0.20 21.54
N ALA A 24 19.90 -0.74 21.07
CA ALA A 24 18.77 -0.43 20.18
C ALA A 24 17.74 0.49 20.85
N LYS A 25 17.42 0.28 22.13
CA LYS A 25 16.55 1.18 22.89
C LYS A 25 17.18 2.56 23.11
N THR A 26 18.48 2.61 23.35
CA THR A 26 19.21 3.88 23.47
C THR A 26 19.12 4.66 22.16
N MET A 27 19.31 4.03 21.00
CA MET A 27 19.14 4.64 19.69
C MET A 27 17.74 5.25 19.48
N LEU A 28 16.68 4.54 19.88
CA LEU A 28 15.32 5.10 19.83
C LEU A 28 15.13 6.29 20.78
N SER A 29 15.74 6.24 21.98
CA SER A 29 15.73 7.38 22.92
C SER A 29 16.50 8.59 22.37
N GLU A 30 17.57 8.37 21.62
CA GLU A 30 18.31 9.44 20.93
C GLU A 30 17.47 10.06 19.82
N LEU A 31 16.71 9.26 19.05
CA LEU A 31 15.74 9.77 18.07
C LEU A 31 14.63 10.59 18.75
N HIS A 32 14.16 10.17 19.91
CA HIS A 32 13.20 10.95 20.70
C HIS A 32 13.80 12.30 21.13
N THR A 33 15.02 12.31 21.66
CA THR A 33 15.74 13.53 22.02
C THR A 33 15.94 14.44 20.80
N TYR A 34 16.34 13.86 19.67
CA TYR A 34 16.46 14.58 18.39
C TYR A 34 15.14 15.25 17.98
N SER A 35 14.02 14.54 18.13
CA SER A 35 12.70 15.08 17.82
C SER A 35 12.33 16.32 18.61
N GLN A 36 12.83 16.42 19.84
CA GLN A 36 12.57 17.57 20.72
C GLN A 36 13.51 18.75 20.48
N GLN A 37 14.76 18.47 20.09
CA GLN A 37 15.82 19.48 20.02
C GLN A 37 16.08 20.01 18.61
N VAL A 38 15.83 19.21 17.57
CA VAL A 38 16.23 19.51 16.21
C VAL A 38 15.03 19.49 15.24
N SER A 39 14.47 18.31 14.96
CA SER A 39 13.37 18.17 14.01
C SER A 39 12.47 16.99 14.35
N ARG A 40 11.24 17.29 14.73
CA ARG A 40 10.21 16.29 14.99
C ARG A 40 9.76 15.59 13.71
N THR A 41 9.62 16.33 12.62
CA THR A 41 9.21 15.82 11.31
C THR A 41 10.22 14.82 10.77
N GLU A 42 11.53 15.11 10.86
CA GLU A 42 12.58 14.18 10.42
C GLU A 42 12.63 12.92 11.28
N ALA A 43 12.43 13.03 12.61
CA ALA A 43 12.38 11.87 13.48
C ALA A 43 11.18 10.96 13.15
N VAL A 44 9.99 11.53 12.96
CA VAL A 44 8.79 10.80 12.55
C VAL A 44 9.01 10.10 11.22
N LYS A 45 9.57 10.78 10.23
CA LYS A 45 9.85 10.20 8.91
C LYS A 45 10.88 9.06 8.97
N CYS A 46 11.93 9.21 9.77
CA CYS A 46 12.92 8.15 10.01
C CYS A 46 12.25 6.90 10.62
N LEU A 47 11.39 7.07 11.63
CA LEU A 47 10.66 5.96 12.26
C LEU A 47 9.65 5.32 11.29
N GLN A 48 9.00 6.09 10.42
CA GLN A 48 8.16 5.53 9.34
C GLN A 48 8.99 4.64 8.42
N TYR A 49 10.18 5.06 7.97
CA TYR A 49 11.05 4.22 7.16
C TYR A 49 11.48 2.95 7.88
N LEU A 50 11.73 3.02 9.20
CA LEU A 50 12.05 1.84 10.01
C LEU A 50 10.85 0.88 10.16
N LEU A 51 9.63 1.36 10.16
CA LEU A 51 8.41 0.53 10.14
C LEU A 51 8.14 -0.08 8.77
N ASP A 52 8.29 0.70 7.72
CA ASP A 52 7.75 0.40 6.40
C ASP A 52 8.68 -0.42 5.51
N ARG A 53 9.99 -0.34 5.73
CA ARG A 53 10.99 -0.97 4.87
C ARG A 53 11.47 -2.31 5.42
N CYS A 54 11.95 -3.16 4.51
CA CYS A 54 12.59 -4.42 4.86
C CYS A 54 14.11 -4.25 4.93
N TYR A 55 14.70 -4.66 6.04
CA TYR A 55 16.15 -4.60 6.31
C TYR A 55 16.52 -5.64 7.35
N ALA A 56 17.80 -5.98 7.43
CA ALA A 56 18.31 -6.86 8.46
C ALA A 56 18.28 -6.20 9.85
N THR A 57 17.87 -6.94 10.85
CA THR A 57 17.83 -6.49 12.26
C THR A 57 18.94 -7.07 13.12
N GLY A 58 19.97 -7.63 12.48
CA GLY A 58 21.09 -8.27 13.17
C GLY A 58 20.62 -9.41 14.10
N ASN A 59 20.97 -9.34 15.37
CA ASN A 59 20.57 -10.32 16.40
C ASN A 59 19.20 -10.04 17.04
N LEU A 60 18.52 -8.96 16.64
CA LEU A 60 17.25 -8.57 17.22
C LEU A 60 16.09 -9.25 16.48
N ARG A 61 15.13 -9.77 17.24
CA ARG A 61 13.91 -10.31 16.66
C ARG A 61 13.10 -9.17 16.01
N ARG A 62 12.92 -9.26 14.68
CA ARG A 62 12.28 -8.20 13.86
C ARG A 62 10.93 -7.75 14.40
N SER A 63 10.02 -8.68 14.73
CA SER A 63 8.69 -8.29 15.23
C SER A 63 8.77 -7.42 16.48
N ARG A 64 9.61 -7.81 17.46
CA ARG A 64 9.80 -7.04 18.69
C ARG A 64 10.50 -5.70 18.46
N TRP A 65 11.40 -5.65 17.47
CA TRP A 65 12.04 -4.39 17.08
C TRP A 65 11.01 -3.41 16.52
N LEU A 66 10.13 -3.87 15.60
CA LEU A 66 9.07 -3.04 15.04
C LEU A 66 8.06 -2.56 16.08
N ASP A 67 7.73 -3.38 17.10
CA ASP A 67 6.91 -2.94 18.23
C ASP A 67 7.55 -1.73 18.95
N HIS A 68 8.86 -1.78 19.21
CA HIS A 68 9.56 -0.66 19.85
C HIS A 68 9.68 0.58 18.95
N VAL A 69 9.83 0.39 17.64
CA VAL A 69 9.81 1.51 16.67
C VAL A 69 8.44 2.19 16.67
N GLU A 70 7.37 1.41 16.65
CA GLU A 70 5.99 1.96 16.71
C GLU A 70 5.74 2.68 18.04
N ASP A 71 6.14 2.11 19.18
CA ASP A 71 6.04 2.76 20.49
C ASP A 71 6.77 4.12 20.49
N ALA A 72 8.00 4.17 19.98
CA ALA A 72 8.78 5.41 19.88
C ALA A 72 8.11 6.45 18.97
N LEU A 73 7.53 6.01 17.86
CA LEU A 73 6.78 6.87 16.94
C LEU A 73 5.55 7.46 17.63
N VAL A 74 4.78 6.63 18.34
CA VAL A 74 3.60 7.07 19.10
C VAL A 74 3.99 8.08 20.19
N GLU A 75 5.06 7.84 20.93
CA GLU A 75 5.56 8.77 21.95
C GLU A 75 5.94 10.14 21.34
N ILE A 76 6.62 10.13 20.20
CA ILE A 76 6.99 11.37 19.50
C ILE A 76 5.76 12.10 18.97
N LEU A 77 4.81 11.39 18.36
CA LEU A 77 3.59 11.98 17.81
C LEU A 77 2.70 12.58 18.92
N MET A 78 2.60 11.92 20.07
CA MET A 78 1.81 12.37 21.21
C MET A 78 2.55 13.34 22.14
N GLY A 79 3.83 13.55 21.93
CA GLY A 79 4.67 14.38 22.77
C GLY A 79 4.16 15.82 22.95
N SER A 80 4.44 16.41 24.09
CA SER A 80 3.91 17.72 24.51
C SER A 80 4.24 18.85 23.55
N THR A 81 3.25 19.65 23.24
CA THR A 81 3.24 20.79 22.32
C THR A 81 3.81 22.08 22.95
N SER A 82 4.85 22.00 23.76
CA SER A 82 5.44 23.21 24.38
C SER A 82 6.35 24.02 23.45
N ALA A 83 6.57 23.56 22.21
CA ALA A 83 7.29 24.34 21.19
C ALA A 83 6.32 25.15 20.33
N PRO A 84 6.59 26.44 20.08
CA PRO A 84 5.66 27.35 19.37
C PRO A 84 5.47 27.05 17.87
N CYS A 85 6.03 25.97 17.33
CA CYS A 85 5.88 25.51 15.94
C CYS A 85 5.71 23.99 15.89
N SER A 86 4.73 23.47 16.59
CA SER A 86 4.43 22.04 16.51
C SER A 86 3.69 21.72 15.22
N HIS A 87 4.31 20.95 14.31
CA HIS A 87 3.63 20.41 13.14
C HIS A 87 2.55 19.39 13.51
N PHE A 88 2.50 18.92 14.76
CA PHE A 88 1.59 17.90 15.23
C PHE A 88 0.78 18.37 16.44
N VAL A 89 -0.53 18.21 16.37
CA VAL A 89 -1.46 18.54 17.46
C VAL A 89 -2.13 17.25 17.92
N GLY A 90 -1.92 16.90 19.19
CA GLY A 90 -2.53 15.69 19.78
C GLY A 90 -4.01 15.88 20.09
N GLN A 91 -4.86 15.01 19.57
CA GLN A 91 -6.29 14.91 19.94
C GLN A 91 -6.40 14.03 21.18
N LYS A 92 -6.62 14.64 22.36
CA LYS A 92 -6.70 13.93 23.64
C LYS A 92 -8.13 13.64 24.11
N ILE A 93 -9.11 14.37 23.58
CA ILE A 93 -10.50 14.28 24.03
C ILE A 93 -11.40 14.08 22.80
N PRO A 94 -12.15 12.96 22.68
CA PRO A 94 -13.12 12.77 21.61
C PRO A 94 -14.11 13.93 21.50
N GLY A 95 -14.39 14.36 20.27
CA GLY A 95 -15.29 15.49 20.01
C GLY A 95 -14.69 16.88 20.21
N HIS A 96 -13.50 17.01 20.80
CA HIS A 96 -12.78 18.28 20.81
C HIS A 96 -12.12 18.50 19.44
N LYS A 97 -12.38 19.63 18.80
CA LYS A 97 -11.88 19.95 17.47
C LYS A 97 -11.03 21.21 17.52
N PRO A 98 -9.72 21.08 17.78
CA PRO A 98 -8.83 22.23 17.69
C PRO A 98 -8.79 22.76 16.25
N ASP A 99 -8.65 24.06 16.09
CA ASP A 99 -8.45 24.69 14.78
C ASP A 99 -7.02 24.43 14.29
N PRO A 100 -6.81 24.08 13.01
CA PRO A 100 -5.47 24.03 12.45
C PRO A 100 -4.90 25.45 12.30
N GLU A 101 -3.64 25.63 12.68
CA GLU A 101 -2.93 26.90 12.52
C GLU A 101 -2.40 27.09 11.10
N SER A 102 -2.16 25.99 10.38
CA SER A 102 -1.75 25.96 8.97
C SER A 102 -2.20 24.66 8.29
N LEU A 103 -2.22 24.63 6.95
CA LEU A 103 -2.56 23.43 6.18
C LEU A 103 -1.49 22.32 6.28
N GLU A 104 -0.26 22.67 6.67
CA GLU A 104 0.85 21.72 6.83
C GLU A 104 0.82 21.02 8.18
N GLN A 105 0.08 21.57 9.15
CA GLN A 105 -0.04 21.00 10.47
C GLN A 105 -0.83 19.70 10.43
N ALA A 106 -0.37 18.69 11.17
CA ALA A 106 -1.03 17.40 11.28
C ALA A 106 -1.71 17.22 12.64
N ILE A 107 -2.91 16.64 12.63
CA ILE A 107 -3.58 16.21 13.85
C ILE A 107 -3.27 14.75 14.14
N VAL A 108 -2.90 14.47 15.39
CA VAL A 108 -2.64 13.11 15.88
C VAL A 108 -3.85 12.64 16.67
N VAL A 109 -4.51 11.58 16.17
CA VAL A 109 -5.73 11.04 16.75
C VAL A 109 -5.44 9.67 17.36
N ASP A 110 -5.60 9.55 18.69
CA ASP A 110 -5.58 8.25 19.36
C ASP A 110 -6.88 7.50 19.06
N ALA A 111 -6.76 6.33 18.45
CA ALA A 111 -7.91 5.55 18.02
C ALA A 111 -8.65 4.86 19.18
N ARG A 112 -7.98 4.58 20.29
CA ARG A 112 -8.50 3.74 21.39
C ARG A 112 -9.82 4.21 22.01
N PRO A 113 -10.10 5.52 22.18
CA PRO A 113 -11.37 5.98 22.76
C PRO A 113 -12.58 5.81 21.84
N TYR A 114 -12.38 5.50 20.55
CA TYR A 114 -13.45 5.42 19.57
C TYR A 114 -13.94 4.00 19.34
N PRO A 115 -15.26 3.79 19.15
CA PRO A 115 -15.79 2.53 18.65
C PRO A 115 -15.19 2.20 17.26
N ILE A 116 -15.07 0.90 16.98
CA ILE A 116 -14.55 0.42 15.68
C ILE A 116 -15.45 0.80 14.49
N GLU A 117 -16.75 0.99 14.72
CA GLU A 117 -17.74 1.43 13.73
C GLU A 117 -18.92 2.13 14.39
N GLY A 118 -19.83 2.71 13.60
CA GLY A 118 -21.04 3.37 14.07
C GLY A 118 -20.95 4.90 14.08
N GLN A 119 -21.92 5.54 14.71
CA GLN A 119 -22.07 7.01 14.64
C GLN A 119 -20.97 7.77 15.38
N GLU A 120 -20.41 7.19 16.43
CA GLU A 120 -19.32 7.78 17.23
C GLU A 120 -17.96 7.19 16.89
N SER A 121 -17.85 6.51 15.73
CA SER A 121 -16.61 5.85 15.31
C SER A 121 -15.50 6.83 14.97
N LEU A 122 -14.27 6.30 15.00
CA LEU A 122 -13.09 7.02 14.53
C LEU A 122 -13.26 7.59 13.12
N ALA A 123 -13.84 6.82 12.19
CA ALA A 123 -14.08 7.28 10.82
C ALA A 123 -14.95 8.54 10.76
N ARG A 124 -15.97 8.64 11.61
CA ARG A 124 -16.84 9.83 11.72
C ARG A 124 -16.11 11.02 12.31
N GLU A 125 -15.26 10.80 13.30
CA GLU A 125 -14.44 11.87 13.88
C GLU A 125 -13.45 12.44 12.88
N LEU A 126 -12.78 11.61 12.08
CA LEU A 126 -11.87 12.07 11.03
C LEU A 126 -12.58 12.95 9.99
N ILE A 127 -13.80 12.57 9.58
CA ILE A 127 -14.64 13.41 8.70
C ILE A 127 -14.97 14.75 9.36
N ALA A 128 -15.31 14.74 10.65
CA ALA A 128 -15.63 15.96 11.38
C ALA A 128 -14.42 16.90 11.50
N LEU A 129 -13.24 16.34 11.78
CA LEU A 129 -11.98 17.09 11.80
C LEU A 129 -11.62 17.65 10.42
N HIS A 130 -11.82 16.87 9.35
CA HIS A 130 -11.61 17.36 7.98
C HIS A 130 -12.53 18.57 7.67
N LYS A 131 -13.82 18.46 8.00
CA LYS A 131 -14.77 19.58 7.86
C LYS A 131 -14.39 20.80 8.69
N HIS A 132 -13.65 20.60 9.78
CA HIS A 132 -13.12 21.66 10.63
C HIS A 132 -11.82 22.27 10.11
N GLY A 133 -11.30 21.79 8.98
CA GLY A 133 -10.15 22.37 8.28
C GLY A 133 -8.89 21.52 8.25
N TRP A 134 -8.84 20.41 8.99
CA TRP A 134 -7.69 19.51 8.99
C TRP A 134 -7.48 18.81 7.64
N ARG A 135 -6.21 18.67 7.24
CA ARG A 135 -5.81 18.02 5.99
C ARG A 135 -4.83 16.85 6.24
N ASN A 136 -4.03 16.91 7.29
CA ASN A 136 -3.04 15.89 7.62
C ASN A 136 -3.41 15.20 8.92
N PHE A 137 -3.46 13.87 8.88
CA PHE A 137 -3.91 13.04 9.99
C PHE A 137 -2.87 11.96 10.29
N HIS A 138 -2.50 11.80 11.56
CA HIS A 138 -1.83 10.62 12.08
C HIS A 138 -2.78 9.90 13.03
N VAL A 139 -3.26 8.72 12.62
CA VAL A 139 -4.13 7.87 13.43
C VAL A 139 -3.26 6.82 14.09
N ILE A 140 -3.09 6.91 15.40
CA ILE A 140 -2.24 6.03 16.17
C ILE A 140 -3.05 5.01 16.98
N LEU A 141 -2.39 3.88 17.32
CA LEU A 141 -2.96 2.83 18.16
C LEU A 141 -4.28 2.29 17.60
N CYS A 142 -4.36 2.21 16.27
CA CYS A 142 -5.50 1.66 15.57
C CYS A 142 -5.61 0.16 15.83
N HIS A 143 -6.81 -0.33 16.15
CA HIS A 143 -7.05 -1.74 16.41
C HIS A 143 -8.42 -2.16 15.86
N GLY A 144 -8.47 -2.57 14.61
CA GLY A 144 -9.68 -3.04 13.94
C GLY A 144 -10.70 -1.95 13.61
N HIS A 145 -10.34 -0.66 13.68
CA HIS A 145 -11.24 0.43 13.33
C HIS A 145 -11.53 0.41 11.82
N ARG A 146 -12.83 0.41 11.48
CA ARG A 146 -13.33 0.25 10.12
C ARG A 146 -13.61 1.59 9.45
N PHE A 147 -13.68 1.61 8.12
CA PHE A 147 -14.10 2.76 7.32
C PHE A 147 -13.20 4.01 7.42
N ILE A 148 -11.96 3.89 7.88
CA ILE A 148 -11.02 5.01 7.91
C ILE A 148 -10.81 5.55 6.49
N GLY A 149 -10.98 6.87 6.30
CA GLY A 149 -10.89 7.52 4.99
C GLY A 149 -12.16 7.41 4.13
N ASN A 150 -13.23 6.79 4.62
CA ASN A 150 -14.53 6.77 3.94
C ASN A 150 -15.31 8.06 4.22
N GLY A 151 -16.06 8.54 3.22
CA GLY A 151 -17.02 9.64 3.39
C GLY A 151 -16.42 11.04 3.43
N PHE A 152 -15.19 11.23 3.03
CA PHE A 152 -14.56 12.56 2.91
C PHE A 152 -15.12 13.38 1.72
N GLY A 153 -15.62 12.71 0.70
CA GLY A 153 -16.17 13.33 -0.51
C GLY A 153 -15.12 13.61 -1.58
N MET A 154 -15.48 14.48 -2.50
CA MET A 154 -14.63 14.93 -3.61
C MET A 154 -13.68 16.04 -3.15
N ASP A 155 -12.75 16.40 -4.01
CA ASP A 155 -11.81 17.53 -3.79
C ASP A 155 -10.95 17.37 -2.52
N THR A 156 -10.38 16.16 -2.37
CA THR A 156 -9.55 15.77 -1.22
C THR A 156 -8.10 15.50 -1.58
N ASP A 157 -7.62 16.04 -2.70
CA ASP A 157 -6.25 15.83 -3.20
C ASP A 157 -5.16 16.36 -2.24
N ASP A 158 -5.54 17.28 -1.35
CA ASP A 158 -4.68 17.86 -0.31
C ASP A 158 -4.75 17.11 1.03
N VAL A 159 -5.54 16.03 1.11
CA VAL A 159 -5.72 15.26 2.35
C VAL A 159 -4.77 14.08 2.42
N ARG A 160 -4.08 13.95 3.56
CA ARG A 160 -3.23 12.80 3.88
C ARG A 160 -3.62 12.16 5.20
N ILE A 161 -3.69 10.84 5.21
CA ILE A 161 -3.97 10.03 6.40
C ILE A 161 -2.88 8.97 6.55
N ASP A 162 -2.14 9.02 7.64
CA ASP A 162 -1.19 7.98 8.06
C ASP A 162 -1.80 7.19 9.22
N VAL A 163 -1.95 5.87 9.06
CA VAL A 163 -2.59 4.98 10.04
C VAL A 163 -1.57 3.99 10.58
N TYR A 164 -1.43 3.91 11.90
CA TYR A 164 -0.50 3.02 12.61
C TYR A 164 -1.27 2.02 13.48
N GLY A 165 -0.75 0.80 13.58
CA GLY A 165 -1.40 -0.33 14.21
C GLY A 165 -2.06 -1.24 13.18
N SER A 166 -3.31 -1.63 13.41
CA SER A 166 -4.08 -2.51 12.52
C SER A 166 -5.42 -1.89 12.17
N ALA A 167 -5.59 -1.46 10.93
CA ALA A 167 -6.90 -1.00 10.44
C ALA A 167 -7.86 -2.17 10.23
N GLY A 168 -9.14 -1.93 10.44
CA GLY A 168 -10.22 -2.84 10.09
C GLY A 168 -10.59 -2.77 8.60
N ASP A 169 -11.71 -3.41 8.26
CA ASP A 169 -12.23 -3.45 6.89
C ASP A 169 -12.57 -2.06 6.35
N TYR A 170 -12.58 -1.94 5.02
CA TYR A 170 -13.02 -0.76 4.28
C TYR A 170 -12.16 0.51 4.48
N LEU A 171 -10.91 0.38 4.93
CA LEU A 171 -9.97 1.51 4.90
C LEU A 171 -9.87 2.04 3.46
N ALA A 172 -9.85 3.36 3.28
CA ALA A 172 -9.81 4.04 1.98
C ALA A 172 -10.97 3.71 1.03
N SER A 173 -12.08 3.14 1.53
CA SER A 173 -13.26 2.91 0.71
C SER A 173 -13.83 4.23 0.19
N GLY A 174 -14.07 4.30 -1.13
CA GLY A 174 -14.55 5.52 -1.78
C GLY A 174 -13.54 6.68 -1.79
N ASN A 175 -12.24 6.38 -1.68
CA ASN A 175 -11.20 7.41 -1.78
C ASN A 175 -11.32 8.16 -3.11
N ASP A 176 -11.42 9.50 -3.03
CA ASP A 176 -11.59 10.40 -4.17
C ASP A 176 -10.59 11.55 -4.14
N GLY A 177 -9.33 11.25 -3.96
CA GLY A 177 -8.21 12.21 -4.03
C GLY A 177 -7.15 12.05 -2.95
N MET A 178 -7.50 11.51 -1.78
CA MET A 178 -6.59 11.44 -0.63
C MET A 178 -5.39 10.54 -0.86
N THR A 179 -4.29 10.85 -0.19
CA THR A 179 -3.17 9.93 0.03
C THR A 179 -3.32 9.26 1.39
N ILE A 180 -3.50 7.94 1.39
CA ILE A 180 -3.70 7.15 2.63
C ILE A 180 -2.61 6.10 2.73
N HIS A 181 -1.88 6.10 3.87
CA HIS A 181 -0.88 5.11 4.22
C HIS A 181 -1.34 4.28 5.40
N MET A 182 -1.37 2.95 5.24
CA MET A 182 -1.49 2.00 6.33
C MET A 182 -0.10 1.47 6.65
N HIS A 183 0.48 1.90 7.76
CA HIS A 183 1.80 1.47 8.24
C HIS A 183 1.69 0.14 8.99
N GLY A 184 1.40 -0.92 8.26
CA GLY A 184 1.16 -2.27 8.78
C GLY A 184 0.24 -3.05 7.85
N ASN A 185 -0.40 -4.08 8.41
CA ASN A 185 -1.35 -4.90 7.66
C ASN A 185 -2.73 -4.26 7.60
N GLY A 186 -3.43 -4.49 6.49
CA GLY A 186 -4.83 -4.17 6.33
C GLY A 186 -5.73 -5.40 6.34
N GLN A 187 -7.02 -5.22 6.59
CA GLN A 187 -8.03 -6.28 6.54
C GLN A 187 -8.73 -6.33 5.18
N ASP A 188 -10.02 -6.68 5.15
CA ASP A 188 -10.77 -6.91 3.92
C ASP A 188 -11.29 -5.62 3.28
N GLN A 189 -11.47 -5.66 1.97
CA GLN A 189 -12.11 -4.62 1.15
C GLN A 189 -11.48 -3.22 1.27
N ILE A 190 -10.18 -3.16 1.48
CA ILE A 190 -9.44 -1.90 1.46
C ILE A 190 -9.46 -1.30 0.06
N GLY A 191 -9.68 0.01 -0.04
CA GLY A 191 -9.77 0.70 -1.33
C GLY A 191 -10.99 0.31 -2.17
N GLN A 192 -12.05 -0.21 -1.53
CA GLN A 192 -13.31 -0.48 -2.23
C GLN A 192 -13.84 0.79 -2.91
N ILE A 193 -14.24 0.67 -4.17
CA ILE A 193 -14.75 1.80 -4.98
C ILE A 193 -13.76 2.99 -4.95
N HIS A 194 -12.47 2.70 -4.99
CA HIS A 194 -11.41 3.71 -5.09
C HIS A 194 -11.54 4.48 -6.40
N ASN A 195 -11.73 5.78 -6.34
CA ASN A 195 -12.02 6.59 -7.51
C ASN A 195 -10.80 7.40 -7.98
N LYS A 196 -10.06 7.98 -7.04
CA LYS A 196 -8.90 8.84 -7.30
C LYS A 196 -7.99 8.87 -6.05
N GLY A 197 -6.76 9.30 -6.21
CA GLY A 197 -5.79 9.40 -5.11
C GLY A 197 -4.92 8.17 -4.98
N THR A 198 -4.24 8.04 -3.86
CA THR A 198 -3.26 6.98 -3.61
C THR A 198 -3.55 6.26 -2.30
N THR A 199 -3.53 4.94 -2.33
CA THR A 199 -3.63 4.10 -1.12
C THR A 199 -2.45 3.15 -1.06
N VAL A 200 -1.69 3.21 0.03
CA VAL A 200 -0.45 2.44 0.26
C VAL A 200 -0.60 1.59 1.51
N VAL A 201 -0.40 0.29 1.39
CA VAL A 201 -0.37 -0.63 2.53
C VAL A 201 1.03 -1.20 2.69
N HIS A 202 1.67 -0.90 3.81
CA HIS A 202 3.05 -1.31 4.14
C HIS A 202 3.15 -2.72 4.73
N GLY A 203 2.19 -3.58 4.46
CA GLY A 203 2.11 -4.97 4.91
C GLY A 203 1.29 -5.80 3.94
N ASP A 204 0.58 -6.78 4.49
CA ASP A 204 -0.34 -7.66 3.76
C ASP A 204 -1.77 -7.10 3.82
N VAL A 205 -2.61 -7.54 2.90
CA VAL A 205 -4.03 -7.18 2.86
C VAL A 205 -4.94 -8.40 2.78
N GLY A 206 -6.15 -8.26 3.28
CA GLY A 206 -7.18 -9.29 3.24
C GLY A 206 -7.85 -9.43 1.87
N GLN A 207 -9.10 -9.90 1.89
CA GLN A 207 -9.90 -10.21 0.70
C GLN A 207 -10.38 -8.95 -0.03
N CYS A 208 -10.55 -9.07 -1.35
CA CYS A 208 -11.22 -8.06 -2.18
C CYS A 208 -10.59 -6.66 -2.12
N TYR A 209 -9.25 -6.57 -2.01
CA TYR A 209 -8.55 -5.28 -2.11
C TYR A 209 -8.89 -4.58 -3.42
N GLY A 210 -9.27 -3.30 -3.37
CA GLY A 210 -9.64 -2.54 -4.57
C GLY A 210 -10.93 -3.01 -5.26
N TYR A 211 -11.85 -3.68 -4.54
CA TYR A 211 -13.15 -4.11 -5.09
C TYR A 211 -13.87 -2.95 -5.77
N GLY A 212 -14.24 -3.11 -7.04
CA GLY A 212 -14.97 -2.10 -7.78
C GLY A 212 -14.22 -0.77 -7.97
N ALA A 213 -12.89 -0.77 -7.87
CA ALA A 213 -12.08 0.43 -8.07
C ALA A 213 -12.30 1.00 -9.48
N LYS A 214 -12.28 2.34 -9.58
CA LYS A 214 -12.53 3.10 -10.81
C LYS A 214 -11.33 3.90 -11.28
N GLY A 215 -10.37 4.16 -10.40
CA GLY A 215 -9.19 4.94 -10.70
C GLY A 215 -8.24 5.03 -9.50
N GLY A 216 -7.20 5.86 -9.65
CA GLY A 216 -6.17 6.06 -8.65
C GLY A 216 -5.09 4.98 -8.62
N ASN A 217 -4.13 5.15 -7.73
CA ASN A 217 -2.98 4.27 -7.56
C ASN A 217 -3.06 3.53 -6.22
N LEU A 218 -2.93 2.22 -6.28
CA LEU A 218 -2.99 1.34 -5.10
C LEU A 218 -1.69 0.54 -5.02
N PHE A 219 -1.13 0.44 -3.80
CA PHE A 219 0.15 -0.23 -3.57
C PHE A 219 0.08 -1.15 -2.36
N ILE A 220 0.62 -2.36 -2.50
CA ILE A 220 0.76 -3.35 -1.42
C ILE A 220 2.22 -3.78 -1.36
N ARG A 221 2.87 -3.64 -0.19
CA ARG A 221 4.24 -4.13 -0.01
C ARG A 221 4.29 -5.66 0.02
N GLY A 222 3.37 -6.30 0.72
CA GLY A 222 3.30 -7.74 0.93
C GLY A 222 2.36 -8.44 -0.04
N ASN A 223 1.56 -9.33 0.52
CA ASN A 223 0.64 -10.20 -0.20
C ASN A 223 -0.80 -9.70 -0.11
N ALA A 224 -1.59 -10.02 -1.12
CA ALA A 224 -3.04 -9.88 -1.08
C ALA A 224 -3.69 -11.26 -0.92
N ALA A 225 -4.80 -11.32 -0.18
CA ALA A 225 -5.66 -12.50 -0.15
C ALA A 225 -6.43 -12.64 -1.49
N GLY A 226 -7.53 -13.38 -1.52
CA GLY A 226 -8.27 -13.61 -2.75
C GLY A 226 -9.02 -12.39 -3.30
N ARG A 227 -9.26 -12.41 -4.60
CA ARG A 227 -10.10 -11.47 -5.33
C ARG A 227 -9.67 -9.99 -5.30
N PRO A 228 -8.39 -9.64 -5.32
CA PRO A 228 -8.03 -8.22 -5.47
C PRO A 228 -8.50 -7.69 -6.84
N MET A 229 -8.95 -6.43 -6.85
CA MET A 229 -9.46 -5.70 -8.04
C MET A 229 -10.68 -6.33 -8.72
N ILE A 230 -11.43 -7.19 -8.04
CA ILE A 230 -12.68 -7.73 -8.58
C ILE A 230 -13.66 -6.60 -8.96
N ASN A 231 -14.33 -6.74 -10.11
CA ASN A 231 -15.32 -5.78 -10.64
C ASN A 231 -14.78 -4.35 -10.86
N SER A 232 -13.48 -4.17 -11.04
CA SER A 232 -12.90 -2.87 -11.30
C SER A 232 -13.15 -2.39 -12.73
N VAL A 233 -13.32 -1.07 -12.89
CA VAL A 233 -13.59 -0.40 -14.15
C VAL A 233 -12.70 0.85 -14.29
N GLY A 234 -12.73 1.51 -15.43
CA GLY A 234 -12.01 2.78 -15.59
C GLY A 234 -10.48 2.61 -15.68
N SER A 235 -9.75 3.30 -14.81
CA SER A 235 -8.30 3.39 -14.88
C SER A 235 -7.54 3.12 -13.56
N PRO A 236 -7.98 2.21 -12.70
CA PRO A 236 -7.26 1.91 -11.46
C PRO A 236 -5.96 1.18 -11.75
N LYS A 237 -4.93 1.49 -10.98
CA LYS A 237 -3.62 0.84 -11.08
C LYS A 237 -3.25 0.25 -9.73
N LEU A 238 -2.81 -1.01 -9.73
CA LEU A 238 -2.40 -1.72 -8.52
C LEU A 238 -1.01 -2.31 -8.71
N VAL A 239 -0.16 -2.14 -7.70
CA VAL A 239 1.11 -2.88 -7.55
C VAL A 239 1.03 -3.77 -6.31
N ILE A 240 1.20 -5.08 -6.51
CA ILE A 240 1.38 -6.08 -5.45
C ILE A 240 2.85 -6.54 -5.51
N ASN A 241 3.61 -6.27 -4.46
CA ASN A 241 5.02 -6.69 -4.47
C ASN A 241 5.19 -8.18 -4.13
N GLY A 242 4.39 -8.72 -3.23
CA GLY A 242 4.29 -10.16 -3.00
C GLY A 242 3.43 -10.85 -4.06
N THR A 243 2.49 -11.64 -3.61
CA THR A 243 1.57 -12.40 -4.46
C THR A 243 0.11 -12.16 -4.07
N ALA A 244 -0.79 -12.76 -4.84
CA ALA A 244 -2.22 -12.82 -4.54
C ALA A 244 -2.73 -14.27 -4.62
N LEU A 245 -3.84 -14.53 -3.94
CA LEU A 245 -4.55 -15.78 -4.06
C LEU A 245 -5.53 -15.75 -5.25
N ASP A 246 -6.48 -16.69 -5.28
CA ASP A 246 -7.40 -16.89 -6.40
C ASP A 246 -8.17 -15.64 -6.86
N TYR A 247 -8.55 -15.63 -8.13
CA TYR A 247 -9.44 -14.63 -8.75
C TYR A 247 -8.89 -13.20 -8.78
N LEU A 248 -7.58 -13.01 -8.93
CA LEU A 248 -7.02 -11.68 -9.19
C LEU A 248 -7.66 -11.08 -10.44
N ALA A 249 -8.18 -9.86 -10.33
CA ALA A 249 -8.83 -9.10 -11.39
C ALA A 249 -10.02 -9.83 -12.07
N GLU A 250 -10.82 -10.57 -11.28
CA GLU A 250 -12.08 -11.15 -11.75
C GLU A 250 -13.04 -10.04 -12.24
N SER A 251 -13.66 -10.25 -13.38
CA SER A 251 -14.58 -9.26 -14.00
C SER A 251 -13.96 -7.86 -14.14
N PHE A 252 -12.69 -7.80 -14.52
CA PHE A 252 -11.96 -6.55 -14.71
C PHE A 252 -12.34 -5.92 -16.06
N MET A 253 -12.84 -4.70 -16.05
CA MET A 253 -13.39 -3.99 -17.19
C MET A 253 -12.72 -2.62 -17.36
N ALA A 254 -11.41 -2.56 -17.22
CA ALA A 254 -10.66 -1.31 -17.11
C ALA A 254 -10.07 -0.79 -18.43
N GLY A 255 -10.67 -1.11 -19.57
CA GLY A 255 -10.25 -0.59 -20.88
C GLY A 255 -8.90 -1.13 -21.37
N ASP A 256 -8.23 -0.39 -22.24
CA ASP A 256 -6.87 -0.70 -22.69
C ASP A 256 -5.87 0.12 -21.87
N PRO A 257 -4.89 -0.51 -21.19
CA PRO A 257 -3.86 0.22 -20.43
C PRO A 257 -3.08 1.25 -21.28
N LEU A 258 -2.84 0.95 -22.55
CA LEU A 258 -2.12 1.86 -23.45
C LEU A 258 -2.95 3.08 -23.89
N GLU A 259 -4.27 3.02 -23.69
CA GLU A 259 -5.20 4.13 -23.93
C GLU A 259 -5.72 4.75 -22.62
N GLY A 260 -4.97 4.58 -21.53
CA GLY A 260 -5.31 5.16 -20.22
C GLY A 260 -6.20 4.27 -19.36
N GLY A 261 -6.39 3.00 -19.71
CA GLY A 261 -7.12 2.04 -18.90
C GLY A 261 -6.33 1.55 -17.68
N GLY A 262 -6.98 0.72 -16.86
CA GLY A 262 -6.41 0.18 -15.62
C GLY A 262 -5.58 -1.09 -15.85
N PHE A 263 -4.72 -1.39 -14.88
CA PHE A 263 -3.90 -2.60 -14.89
C PHE A 263 -3.41 -2.99 -13.48
N VAL A 264 -2.90 -4.20 -13.38
CA VAL A 264 -2.29 -4.73 -12.16
C VAL A 264 -0.86 -5.17 -12.47
N ILE A 265 0.08 -4.79 -11.60
CA ILE A 265 1.44 -5.33 -11.56
C ILE A 265 1.54 -6.27 -10.36
N ILE A 266 2.04 -7.49 -10.57
CA ILE A 266 2.36 -8.42 -9.50
C ILE A 266 3.84 -8.80 -9.61
N ASN A 267 4.61 -8.49 -8.56
CA ASN A 267 6.06 -8.68 -8.58
C ASN A 267 6.51 -10.06 -8.10
N GLY A 268 5.73 -10.74 -7.27
CA GLY A 268 6.04 -12.08 -6.79
C GLY A 268 7.36 -12.18 -6.05
N ILE A 269 7.65 -11.19 -5.20
CA ILE A 269 8.88 -11.11 -4.42
C ILE A 269 8.60 -11.25 -2.92
N GLU A 270 9.59 -11.69 -2.20
CA GLU A 270 9.69 -11.68 -0.75
C GLU A 270 11.04 -11.10 -0.33
N HIS A 271 11.21 -10.82 0.94
CA HIS A 271 12.47 -10.34 1.50
C HIS A 271 13.04 -11.42 2.42
N ASP A 272 14.31 -11.70 2.27
CA ASP A 272 15.04 -12.56 3.19
C ASP A 272 15.35 -11.87 4.53
N ASP A 273 16.01 -12.58 5.45
CA ASP A 273 16.38 -12.05 6.77
C ASP A 273 17.36 -10.85 6.71
N LYS A 274 17.98 -10.63 5.54
CA LYS A 274 18.87 -9.49 5.30
C LYS A 274 18.14 -8.29 4.68
N GLY A 275 16.85 -8.46 4.36
CA GLY A 275 16.06 -7.47 3.64
C GLY A 275 16.30 -7.47 2.13
N GLU A 276 17.04 -8.45 1.61
CA GLU A 276 17.28 -8.60 0.18
C GLU A 276 16.07 -9.20 -0.52
N ILE A 277 15.80 -8.74 -1.74
CA ILE A 277 14.68 -9.21 -2.54
C ILE A 277 15.00 -10.60 -3.09
N GLN A 278 14.06 -11.52 -2.88
CA GLN A 278 14.06 -12.86 -3.43
C GLN A 278 12.82 -13.08 -4.29
N ALA A 279 12.97 -13.76 -5.43
CA ALA A 279 11.82 -14.21 -6.19
C ALA A 279 11.12 -15.35 -5.43
N MET A 280 9.80 -15.24 -5.27
CA MET A 280 8.99 -16.33 -4.70
C MET A 280 9.05 -17.57 -5.60
N GLU A 281 8.72 -18.75 -5.06
CA GLU A 281 8.64 -19.99 -5.82
C GLU A 281 7.72 -19.85 -7.03
N THR A 282 6.60 -19.15 -6.87
CA THR A 282 5.74 -18.70 -7.96
C THR A 282 5.24 -17.27 -7.68
N PRO A 283 5.17 -16.39 -8.69
CA PRO A 283 4.63 -15.06 -8.51
C PRO A 283 3.10 -15.04 -8.29
N TYR A 284 2.42 -16.13 -8.67
CA TYR A 284 0.98 -16.28 -8.47
C TYR A 284 0.64 -17.77 -8.22
N PRO A 285 0.36 -18.18 -6.99
CA PRO A 285 0.07 -19.58 -6.66
C PRO A 285 -1.38 -19.98 -6.92
N GLY A 286 -2.30 -19.01 -7.06
CA GLY A 286 -3.73 -19.23 -7.19
C GLY A 286 -4.16 -19.64 -8.60
N GLY A 287 -5.47 -19.86 -8.76
CA GLY A 287 -6.13 -20.10 -10.03
C GLY A 287 -7.06 -18.96 -10.44
N ASN A 288 -7.78 -19.18 -11.54
CA ASN A 288 -8.80 -18.24 -12.03
C ASN A 288 -8.30 -16.80 -12.21
N LEU A 289 -7.03 -16.67 -12.61
CA LEU A 289 -6.41 -15.39 -12.89
C LEU A 289 -7.11 -14.73 -14.08
N PHE A 290 -7.58 -13.50 -13.88
CA PHE A 290 -8.25 -12.70 -14.88
C PHE A 290 -9.60 -13.27 -15.39
N SER A 291 -10.32 -13.98 -14.51
CA SER A 291 -11.60 -14.59 -14.81
C SER A 291 -12.64 -13.55 -15.27
N LEU A 292 -13.38 -13.87 -16.36
CA LEU A 292 -14.45 -13.03 -16.90
C LEU A 292 -14.06 -11.57 -17.22
N SER A 293 -12.79 -11.29 -17.38
CA SER A 293 -12.30 -9.94 -17.67
C SER A 293 -12.55 -9.56 -19.13
N SER A 294 -12.91 -8.31 -19.37
CA SER A 294 -13.17 -7.75 -20.69
C SER A 294 -12.27 -6.56 -21.07
N GLY A 295 -11.42 -6.12 -20.17
CA GLY A 295 -10.48 -5.01 -20.36
C GLY A 295 -9.37 -5.04 -19.32
N GLY A 296 -8.43 -4.09 -19.41
CA GLY A 296 -7.26 -4.02 -18.58
C GLY A 296 -6.16 -4.99 -18.98
N ALA A 297 -5.14 -5.10 -18.14
CA ALA A 297 -4.08 -6.09 -18.25
C ALA A 297 -3.52 -6.44 -16.87
N ILE A 298 -2.84 -7.59 -16.81
CA ILE A 298 -2.00 -7.98 -15.68
C ILE A 298 -0.58 -8.10 -16.19
N TYR A 299 0.35 -7.45 -15.49
CA TYR A 299 1.79 -7.54 -15.72
C TYR A 299 2.41 -8.32 -14.57
N VAL A 300 2.92 -9.51 -14.84
CA VAL A 300 3.49 -10.39 -13.83
C VAL A 300 5.00 -10.47 -14.00
N ARG A 301 5.75 -10.21 -12.92
CA ARG A 301 7.18 -10.47 -12.88
C ARG A 301 7.39 -11.99 -12.81
N ASP A 302 7.69 -12.58 -13.94
CA ASP A 302 7.81 -14.05 -14.11
C ASP A 302 8.95 -14.41 -15.08
N PRO A 303 10.21 -14.09 -14.71
CA PRO A 303 11.36 -14.33 -15.60
C PRO A 303 11.62 -15.83 -15.86
N TYR A 304 11.03 -16.71 -15.08
CA TYR A 304 11.19 -18.15 -15.20
C TYR A 304 9.98 -18.85 -15.81
N GLY A 305 8.94 -18.11 -16.21
CA GLY A 305 7.74 -18.69 -16.84
C GLY A 305 6.94 -19.64 -15.95
N ARG A 306 6.87 -19.36 -14.64
CA ARG A 306 6.23 -20.24 -13.64
C ARG A 306 4.70 -20.11 -13.61
N VAL A 307 4.15 -19.00 -14.06
CA VAL A 307 2.69 -18.86 -14.24
C VAL A 307 2.27 -19.58 -15.49
N SER A 308 1.40 -20.58 -15.34
CA SER A 308 0.95 -21.44 -16.44
C SER A 308 -0.37 -20.96 -17.06
N VAL A 309 -0.63 -21.36 -18.30
CA VAL A 309 -1.91 -21.08 -19.00
C VAL A 309 -3.09 -21.69 -18.25
N SER A 310 -2.90 -22.80 -17.52
CA SER A 310 -3.97 -23.44 -16.73
C SER A 310 -4.49 -22.59 -15.57
N GLN A 311 -3.72 -21.61 -15.10
CA GLN A 311 -4.14 -20.66 -14.08
C GLN A 311 -4.99 -19.50 -14.62
N LEU A 312 -4.95 -19.27 -15.93
CA LEU A 312 -5.72 -18.24 -16.62
C LEU A 312 -7.15 -18.71 -16.88
N ASN A 313 -8.12 -17.85 -16.62
CA ASN A 313 -9.52 -18.12 -16.87
C ASN A 313 -10.15 -17.05 -17.78
N GLY A 314 -9.86 -17.13 -19.08
CA GLY A 314 -10.30 -16.14 -20.07
C GLY A 314 -9.25 -15.09 -20.45
N GLY A 315 -8.07 -15.13 -19.84
CA GLY A 315 -6.89 -14.36 -20.23
C GLY A 315 -5.94 -15.16 -21.11
N GLY A 316 -5.00 -14.47 -21.75
CA GLY A 316 -3.90 -15.04 -22.50
C GLY A 316 -2.63 -14.22 -22.37
N PHE A 317 -1.49 -14.89 -22.47
CA PHE A 317 -0.20 -14.22 -22.52
C PHE A 317 0.02 -13.51 -23.85
N THR A 318 0.65 -12.35 -23.79
CA THR A 318 1.14 -11.60 -24.96
C THR A 318 2.48 -10.96 -24.62
N ASP A 319 3.19 -10.47 -25.61
CA ASP A 319 4.48 -9.83 -25.42
C ASP A 319 4.34 -8.49 -24.71
N LEU A 320 5.29 -8.19 -23.84
CA LEU A 320 5.48 -6.86 -23.27
C LEU A 320 6.11 -5.96 -24.34
N THR A 321 5.51 -4.82 -24.59
CA THR A 321 6.02 -3.84 -25.55
C THR A 321 6.72 -2.67 -24.87
N ALA A 322 7.48 -1.86 -25.63
CA ALA A 322 8.06 -0.62 -25.10
C ALA A 322 6.99 0.35 -24.59
N ALA A 323 5.83 0.42 -25.24
CA ALA A 323 4.70 1.23 -24.80
C ALA A 323 4.11 0.74 -23.45
N ASP A 324 4.09 -0.56 -23.22
CA ASP A 324 3.73 -1.11 -21.91
C ASP A 324 4.73 -0.63 -20.83
N TRP A 325 6.02 -0.67 -21.11
CA TRP A 325 7.03 -0.25 -20.17
C TRP A 325 6.91 1.24 -19.82
N GLU A 326 6.58 2.10 -20.78
CA GLU A 326 6.37 3.54 -20.56
C GLU A 326 5.27 3.82 -19.50
N ILE A 327 4.28 2.94 -19.35
CA ILE A 327 3.24 3.09 -18.31
C ILE A 327 3.56 2.35 -17.01
N LEU A 328 4.39 1.30 -17.05
CA LEU A 328 4.77 0.53 -15.86
C LEU A 328 5.89 1.23 -15.06
N GLU A 329 6.92 1.73 -15.73
CA GLU A 329 8.11 2.29 -15.10
C GLU A 329 7.79 3.43 -14.11
N PRO A 330 6.96 4.44 -14.44
CA PRO A 330 6.61 5.50 -13.48
C PRO A 330 5.93 4.96 -12.23
N LEU A 331 5.07 3.95 -12.36
CA LEU A 331 4.37 3.35 -11.23
C LEU A 331 5.32 2.51 -10.37
N LEU A 332 6.30 1.83 -10.97
CA LEU A 332 7.33 1.10 -10.25
C LEU A 332 8.32 2.03 -9.54
N ILE A 333 8.61 3.21 -10.10
CA ILE A 333 9.38 4.27 -9.42
C ILE A 333 8.61 4.81 -8.21
N GLU A 334 7.30 5.03 -8.34
CA GLU A 334 6.45 5.42 -7.20
C GLU A 334 6.43 4.31 -6.12
N ASN A 335 6.36 3.05 -6.53
CA ASN A 335 6.46 1.89 -5.64
C ASN A 335 7.82 1.84 -4.91
N GLU A 336 8.93 2.16 -5.57
CA GLU A 336 10.25 2.28 -4.94
C GLU A 336 10.26 3.38 -3.86
N ALA A 337 9.66 4.53 -4.15
CA ALA A 337 9.56 5.63 -3.18
C ALA A 337 8.80 5.19 -1.92
N HIS A 338 7.71 4.42 -2.06
CA HIS A 338 6.93 3.93 -0.93
C HIS A 338 7.65 2.87 -0.10
N PHE A 339 8.27 1.88 -0.73
CA PHE A 339 8.73 0.66 -0.06
C PHE A 339 10.24 0.46 -0.04
N GLY A 340 11.00 1.23 -0.80
CA GLY A 340 12.44 1.02 -0.97
C GLY A 340 12.77 -0.21 -1.84
N ILE A 341 11.80 -0.74 -2.59
CA ILE A 341 11.98 -1.83 -3.55
C ILE A 341 12.44 -1.22 -4.86
N SER A 342 13.75 -1.23 -5.12
CA SER A 342 14.31 -0.54 -6.27
C SER A 342 13.92 -1.18 -7.60
N LEU A 343 13.68 -0.33 -8.62
CA LEU A 343 13.41 -0.78 -9.98
C LEU A 343 14.55 -1.66 -10.51
N ALA A 344 15.80 -1.30 -10.21
CA ALA A 344 16.97 -2.09 -10.59
C ALA A 344 16.94 -3.49 -9.97
N ALA A 345 16.53 -3.63 -8.70
CA ALA A 345 16.39 -4.92 -8.04
C ALA A 345 15.27 -5.76 -8.67
N LEU A 346 14.14 -5.14 -9.05
CA LEU A 346 13.05 -5.84 -9.75
C LEU A 346 13.48 -6.36 -11.12
N LEU A 347 14.36 -5.66 -11.83
CA LEU A 347 14.89 -6.09 -13.13
C LEU A 347 16.10 -7.04 -13.00
N THR A 348 16.63 -7.25 -11.80
CA THR A 348 17.74 -8.17 -11.57
C THR A 348 17.22 -9.61 -11.43
N VAL A 349 17.76 -10.51 -12.25
CA VAL A 349 17.43 -11.94 -12.28
C VAL A 349 18.71 -12.75 -12.32
N GLY A 350 18.95 -13.60 -11.33
CA GLY A 350 20.17 -14.39 -11.23
C GLY A 350 21.45 -13.56 -11.11
N GLY A 351 21.37 -12.36 -10.52
CA GLY A 351 22.49 -11.43 -10.35
C GLY A 351 22.76 -10.49 -11.53
N GLU A 352 21.97 -10.58 -12.60
CA GLU A 352 22.11 -9.75 -13.81
C GLU A 352 20.87 -8.89 -14.03
N VAL A 353 21.06 -7.63 -14.37
CA VAL A 353 19.98 -6.75 -14.81
C VAL A 353 19.55 -7.14 -16.22
N ARG A 354 18.27 -7.41 -16.40
CA ARG A 354 17.66 -7.81 -17.68
C ARG A 354 16.74 -6.75 -18.24
N ALA A 355 16.43 -6.87 -19.53
CA ALA A 355 15.42 -6.04 -20.17
C ALA A 355 14.03 -6.33 -19.59
N PRO A 356 13.13 -5.31 -19.51
CA PRO A 356 11.79 -5.49 -18.96
C PRO A 356 11.00 -6.64 -19.58
N GLU A 357 11.09 -6.84 -20.87
CA GLU A 357 10.43 -7.92 -21.63
C GLU A 357 10.92 -9.33 -21.28
N ASP A 358 12.12 -9.45 -20.72
CA ASP A 358 12.67 -10.71 -20.21
C ASP A 358 12.27 -11.00 -18.75
N VAL A 359 11.69 -10.00 -18.08
CA VAL A 359 11.33 -10.07 -16.65
C VAL A 359 9.83 -10.09 -16.44
N TYR A 360 9.09 -9.26 -17.16
CA TYR A 360 7.64 -9.14 -17.02
C TYR A 360 6.91 -9.78 -18.20
N ARG A 361 5.81 -10.49 -17.91
CA ARG A 361 4.88 -11.06 -18.88
C ARG A 361 3.56 -10.33 -18.81
N LYS A 362 2.96 -10.06 -19.94
CA LYS A 362 1.65 -9.40 -20.04
C LYS A 362 0.54 -10.42 -20.24
N ILE A 363 -0.56 -10.25 -19.51
CA ILE A 363 -1.79 -11.04 -19.66
C ILE A 363 -2.92 -10.06 -20.04
N ILE A 364 -3.64 -10.39 -21.10
CA ILE A 364 -4.79 -9.63 -21.61
C ILE A 364 -6.04 -10.51 -21.66
N PRO A 365 -7.26 -9.92 -21.64
CA PRO A 365 -8.48 -10.67 -21.87
C PRO A 365 -8.52 -11.23 -23.31
N LEU A 366 -8.93 -12.49 -23.45
CA LEU A 366 -9.16 -13.11 -24.76
C LEU A 366 -10.64 -13.01 -25.13
N LYS A 367 -10.96 -12.25 -26.17
CA LYS A 367 -12.34 -11.99 -26.64
C LYS A 367 -13.17 -13.23 -26.96
N ASN A 368 -12.53 -14.36 -27.26
CA ASN A 368 -13.21 -15.59 -27.71
C ASN A 368 -13.60 -16.56 -26.58
N LYS A 369 -13.31 -16.24 -25.32
CA LYS A 369 -13.69 -17.06 -24.16
C LYS A 369 -14.74 -16.40 -23.23
N ALA A 370 -15.06 -15.15 -23.43
CA ALA A 370 -16.20 -14.52 -22.81
C ALA A 370 -17.45 -15.05 -23.49
N LEU A 371 -18.10 -16.08 -22.88
CA LEU A 371 -19.46 -16.54 -23.17
C LEU A 371 -19.98 -16.14 -24.57
N SER A 372 -19.51 -16.79 -25.64
CA SER A 372 -20.28 -16.78 -26.88
C SER A 372 -21.52 -17.62 -26.61
N VAL A 373 -22.58 -16.97 -26.24
CA VAL A 373 -23.93 -17.55 -26.12
C VAL A 373 -24.38 -18.14 -27.49
N GLU A 374 -23.67 -17.80 -28.56
CA GLU A 374 -23.97 -18.23 -29.92
C GLU A 374 -23.59 -19.70 -30.24
N ASP A 375 -22.57 -20.26 -29.60
CA ASP A 375 -22.15 -21.65 -29.84
C ASP A 375 -22.95 -22.72 -29.10
N GLY A 376 -23.75 -22.32 -28.12
CA GLY A 376 -24.58 -23.24 -27.34
C GLY A 376 -26.01 -23.45 -27.87
N TRP A 377 -26.49 -22.57 -28.77
CA TRP A 377 -27.84 -22.61 -29.29
C TRP A 377 -27.94 -23.30 -30.68
N ALA A 378 -26.92 -23.19 -31.50
CA ALA A 378 -26.91 -23.79 -32.84
C ALA A 378 -26.78 -25.34 -32.81
N ALA A 379 -26.21 -25.92 -31.77
CA ALA A 379 -25.96 -27.36 -31.66
C ALA A 379 -27.15 -28.19 -31.12
N LYS A 380 -28.31 -27.59 -30.86
CA LYS A 380 -29.48 -28.29 -30.32
C LYS A 380 -30.71 -28.34 -31.21
N HIS A 381 -30.62 -27.87 -32.45
CA HIS A 381 -31.78 -27.83 -33.38
C HIS A 381 -31.45 -28.25 -34.82
N ASP A 382 -30.52 -29.22 -35.03
CA ASP A 382 -30.42 -30.03 -36.23
C ASP A 382 -30.69 -31.49 -35.93
#